data_c6151dcc909f88a01475947e408d8c80
#
_entry.id   c6151dcc909f88a01475947e408d8c80
#
_cell.length_a   1.000
_cell.length_b   1.000
_cell.length_c   1.000
_cell.angle_alpha   90.00
_cell.angle_beta   90.00
_cell.angle_gamma   90.00
#
_symmetry.space_group_name_H-M   'P 1'
#
loop_
_entity.id
_entity.type
_entity.pdbx_description
1 polymer ?
#
loop_
_entity_poly.entity_id
_entity_poly.type
_entity_poly.pdbx_seq_one_letter_code
_entity_poly.pdbx_strand_id
1 'polypeptide(L)'
;MKIQKLILAGLLSLAVNGLAQAQAPEVYKDPSAPIHERVNDLLSRLTLEEKVSLMTHNSPGIPRLGIDKFYHGNEALHGIVRPGKFTVFPQAIGMAATWNPALIKRMSTAISDEARGKWNALGLGKLQHDGSSDLLTFWSPTVNLARDPRWGRTPETYGEEPYLTGRIGTEFVKGLQGDHPRYLKAVATPKHFAANNEEHNRASCNAVISERDLREYYLPSFERCIKEGKAQSIMTAYNAVNGVPCTVNHYL
;
A
#
# COMPACT_ATOMS: atom_id res chain seq x y z
N MET A 1 -72.45 -3.24 -5.40
CA MET A 1 -71.61 -3.00 -4.18
C MET A 1 -70.43 -3.95 -4.00
N LYS A 2 -70.35 -5.14 -4.58
CA LYS A 2 -69.24 -6.09 -4.42
C LYS A 2 -68.07 -5.83 -5.39
N ILE A 3 -68.28 -5.26 -6.57
CA ILE A 3 -67.23 -5.01 -7.60
C ILE A 3 -66.43 -3.79 -7.27
N GLN A 4 -67.00 -2.72 -6.69
CA GLN A 4 -66.24 -1.54 -6.29
C GLN A 4 -65.26 -1.77 -5.12
N LYS A 5 -65.58 -2.74 -4.23
CA LYS A 5 -64.67 -3.09 -3.12
C LYS A 5 -63.46 -3.91 -3.58
N LEU A 6 -63.54 -4.66 -4.68
CA LEU A 6 -62.43 -5.42 -5.24
C LEU A 6 -61.46 -4.51 -6.00
N ILE A 7 -61.92 -3.44 -6.66
CA ILE A 7 -61.08 -2.50 -7.39
C ILE A 7 -60.28 -1.63 -6.40
N LEU A 8 -60.85 -1.25 -5.27
CA LEU A 8 -60.17 -0.47 -4.25
C LEU A 8 -59.09 -1.26 -3.49
N ALA A 9 -59.30 -2.57 -3.28
CA ALA A 9 -58.30 -3.45 -2.68
C ALA A 9 -57.15 -3.74 -3.63
N GLY A 10 -57.38 -3.84 -4.95
CA GLY A 10 -56.37 -4.01 -5.97
C GLY A 10 -55.47 -2.79 -6.16
N LEU A 11 -56.04 -1.58 -6.02
CA LEU A 11 -55.27 -0.33 -6.12
C LEU A 11 -54.43 -0.04 -4.86
N LEU A 12 -54.87 -0.50 -3.68
CA LEU A 12 -54.10 -0.38 -2.45
C LEU A 12 -52.88 -1.34 -2.41
N SER A 13 -53.00 -2.53 -2.99
CA SER A 13 -51.91 -3.50 -3.07
C SER A 13 -50.84 -3.13 -4.10
N LEU A 14 -51.18 -2.36 -5.12
CA LEU A 14 -50.21 -1.81 -6.09
C LEU A 14 -49.47 -0.57 -5.56
N ALA A 15 -50.06 0.17 -4.62
CA ALA A 15 -49.40 1.36 -4.01
C ALA A 15 -48.36 0.99 -2.94
N VAL A 16 -48.40 -0.22 -2.38
CA VAL A 16 -47.47 -0.65 -1.32
C VAL A 16 -46.15 -1.22 -1.90
N ASN A 17 -46.14 -1.67 -3.16
CA ASN A 17 -44.94 -2.17 -3.83
C ASN A 17 -44.10 -1.08 -4.50
N GLY A 18 -44.45 0.19 -4.40
CA GLY A 18 -43.77 1.32 -5.03
C GLY A 18 -43.00 2.22 -4.10
N LEU A 19 -42.85 1.87 -2.82
CA LEU A 19 -41.87 2.51 -1.97
C LEU A 19 -40.47 1.97 -2.36
N ALA A 20 -39.89 2.54 -3.42
CA ALA A 20 -38.49 2.42 -3.63
C ALA A 20 -37.81 2.80 -2.30
N GLN A 21 -37.27 1.83 -1.60
CA GLN A 21 -36.39 2.08 -0.46
C GLN A 21 -35.34 3.07 -0.95
N ALA A 22 -35.43 4.31 -0.50
CA ALA A 22 -34.39 5.31 -0.81
C ALA A 22 -33.06 4.70 -0.39
N GLN A 23 -32.24 4.34 -1.36
CA GLN A 23 -30.96 3.72 -1.11
C GLN A 23 -30.16 4.72 -0.28
N ALA A 24 -29.66 4.31 0.88
CA ALA A 24 -28.89 5.17 1.75
C ALA A 24 -27.77 5.84 0.94
N PRO A 25 -27.49 7.13 1.16
CA PRO A 25 -26.46 7.85 0.42
C PRO A 25 -25.14 7.07 0.39
N GLU A 26 -24.52 6.98 -0.78
CA GLU A 26 -23.23 6.28 -0.95
C GLU A 26 -22.06 7.18 -0.51
N VAL A 27 -21.91 7.36 0.81
CA VAL A 27 -20.91 8.25 1.40
C VAL A 27 -19.49 7.85 0.99
N TYR A 28 -19.24 6.56 0.77
CA TYR A 28 -17.92 6.10 0.32
C TYR A 28 -17.49 6.67 -1.04
N LYS A 29 -18.44 7.08 -1.87
CA LYS A 29 -18.18 7.73 -3.18
C LYS A 29 -17.94 9.24 -3.07
N ASP A 30 -18.32 9.87 -1.97
CA ASP A 30 -18.16 11.31 -1.77
C ASP A 30 -16.70 11.63 -1.43
N PRO A 31 -15.93 12.27 -2.35
CA PRO A 31 -14.55 12.61 -2.08
C PRO A 31 -14.40 13.73 -1.05
N SER A 32 -15.45 14.46 -0.70
CA SER A 32 -15.43 15.52 0.32
C SER A 32 -15.64 14.99 1.74
N ALA A 33 -16.26 13.82 1.88
CA ALA A 33 -16.50 13.21 3.18
C ALA A 33 -15.18 12.74 3.85
N PRO A 34 -15.11 12.74 5.18
CA PRO A 34 -13.96 12.21 5.92
C PRO A 34 -13.67 10.75 5.58
N ILE A 35 -12.38 10.40 5.49
CA ILE A 35 -11.97 9.05 5.07
C ILE A 35 -12.59 7.96 5.96
N HIS A 36 -12.63 8.15 7.28
CA HIS A 36 -13.21 7.15 8.20
C HIS A 36 -14.70 6.93 7.98
N GLU A 37 -15.47 7.96 7.62
CA GLU A 37 -16.90 7.82 7.29
C GLU A 37 -17.08 7.05 5.98
N ARG A 38 -16.25 7.35 4.98
CA ARG A 38 -16.25 6.63 3.70
C ARG A 38 -15.91 5.16 3.88
N VAL A 39 -14.91 4.86 4.69
CA VAL A 39 -14.50 3.48 5.00
C VAL A 39 -15.61 2.74 5.75
N ASN A 40 -16.22 3.34 6.77
CA ASN A 40 -17.30 2.72 7.52
C ASN A 40 -18.54 2.44 6.65
N ASP A 41 -18.92 3.39 5.81
CA ASP A 41 -20.01 3.20 4.87
C ASP A 41 -19.72 2.05 3.89
N LEU A 42 -18.52 2.03 3.29
CA LEU A 42 -18.12 0.96 2.39
C LEU A 42 -18.11 -0.41 3.09
N LEU A 43 -17.49 -0.51 4.28
CA LEU A 43 -17.46 -1.75 5.04
C LEU A 43 -18.82 -2.29 5.42
N SER A 44 -19.81 -1.41 5.65
CA SER A 44 -21.19 -1.82 5.93
C SER A 44 -21.89 -2.45 4.73
N ARG A 45 -21.44 -2.13 3.53
CA ARG A 45 -22.04 -2.62 2.25
C ARG A 45 -21.38 -3.88 1.72
N LEU A 46 -20.16 -4.21 2.17
CA LEU A 46 -19.41 -5.39 1.73
C LEU A 46 -19.89 -6.66 2.43
N THR A 47 -20.01 -7.75 1.68
CA THR A 47 -20.17 -9.10 2.26
C THR A 47 -18.86 -9.56 2.90
N LEU A 48 -18.90 -10.65 3.67
CA LEU A 48 -17.68 -11.21 4.26
C LEU A 48 -16.70 -11.70 3.18
N GLU A 49 -17.21 -12.35 2.15
CA GLU A 49 -16.40 -12.84 1.02
C GLU A 49 -15.72 -11.70 0.27
N GLU A 50 -16.44 -10.60 0.04
CA GLU A 50 -15.86 -9.41 -0.58
C GLU A 50 -14.78 -8.77 0.29
N LYS A 51 -14.99 -8.67 1.61
CA LYS A 51 -13.96 -8.19 2.56
C LYS A 51 -12.70 -9.04 2.50
N VAL A 52 -12.85 -10.36 2.51
CA VAL A 52 -11.72 -11.31 2.41
C VAL A 52 -11.00 -11.16 1.08
N SER A 53 -11.74 -11.03 -0.03
CA SER A 53 -11.14 -10.90 -1.36
C SER A 53 -10.29 -9.64 -1.52
N LEU A 54 -10.67 -8.55 -0.85
CA LEU A 54 -9.90 -7.29 -0.86
C LEU A 54 -8.59 -7.34 -0.05
N MET A 55 -8.37 -8.37 0.77
CA MET A 55 -7.15 -8.53 1.57
C MET A 55 -5.96 -9.07 0.76
N THR A 56 -6.15 -9.43 -0.50
CA THR A 56 -5.06 -9.92 -1.36
C THR A 56 -4.33 -8.76 -2.06
N HIS A 57 -3.06 -8.97 -2.42
CA HIS A 57 -2.28 -7.97 -3.16
C HIS A 57 -2.86 -7.66 -4.54
N ASN A 58 -3.61 -8.57 -5.12
CA ASN A 58 -4.36 -8.43 -6.36
C ASN A 58 -5.86 -8.38 -6.02
N SER A 59 -6.29 -7.25 -5.48
CA SER A 59 -7.68 -7.04 -5.05
C SER A 59 -8.63 -7.04 -6.24
N PRO A 60 -9.59 -7.97 -6.29
CA PRO A 60 -10.53 -8.06 -7.39
C PRO A 60 -11.55 -6.96 -7.35
N GLY A 61 -11.81 -6.02 -7.86
CA GLY A 61 -12.87 -5.00 -7.69
C GLY A 61 -14.21 -5.57 -7.20
N ILE A 62 -15.09 -4.66 -6.83
CA ILE A 62 -16.47 -4.96 -6.42
C ILE A 62 -17.42 -4.23 -7.36
N PRO A 63 -17.74 -4.81 -8.53
CA PRO A 63 -18.48 -4.11 -9.60
C PRO A 63 -19.83 -3.54 -9.14
N ARG A 64 -20.58 -4.25 -8.29
CA ARG A 64 -21.86 -3.78 -7.77
C ARG A 64 -21.76 -2.50 -6.93
N LEU A 65 -20.57 -2.18 -6.41
CA LEU A 65 -20.29 -0.95 -5.66
C LEU A 65 -19.46 0.05 -6.48
N GLY A 66 -19.15 -0.25 -7.74
CA GLY A 66 -18.33 0.59 -8.59
C GLY A 66 -16.88 0.70 -8.11
N ILE A 67 -16.36 -0.34 -7.45
CA ILE A 67 -14.98 -0.43 -7.00
C ILE A 67 -14.20 -1.23 -8.04
N ASP A 68 -13.19 -0.59 -8.60
CA ASP A 68 -12.29 -1.20 -9.56
C ASP A 68 -11.29 -2.16 -8.88
N LYS A 69 -10.67 -2.99 -9.69
CA LYS A 69 -9.55 -3.82 -9.27
C LYS A 69 -8.37 -2.94 -8.86
N PHE A 70 -7.58 -3.41 -7.91
CA PHE A 70 -6.38 -2.71 -7.46
C PHE A 70 -5.24 -3.70 -7.23
N TYR A 71 -4.05 -3.37 -7.74
CA TYR A 71 -2.86 -4.17 -7.59
C TYR A 71 -1.83 -3.48 -6.70
N HIS A 72 -1.47 -4.12 -5.58
CA HIS A 72 -0.55 -3.55 -4.59
C HIS A 72 0.93 -3.87 -4.84
N GLY A 73 1.23 -4.73 -5.79
CA GLY A 73 2.49 -5.47 -5.89
C GLY A 73 3.57 -4.87 -6.81
N ASN A 74 3.69 -3.55 -6.93
CA ASN A 74 4.73 -2.95 -7.77
C ASN A 74 6.06 -2.80 -7.02
N GLU A 75 7.15 -2.71 -7.79
CA GLU A 75 8.50 -2.47 -7.27
C GLU A 75 9.13 -1.26 -7.93
N ALA A 76 9.84 -0.44 -7.13
CA ALA A 76 10.52 0.75 -7.60
C ALA A 76 11.75 1.12 -6.75
N LEU A 77 12.55 0.14 -6.33
CA LEU A 77 13.71 0.38 -5.47
C LEU A 77 14.72 1.37 -6.09
N HIS A 78 14.90 1.30 -7.40
CA HIS A 78 15.79 2.20 -8.15
C HIS A 78 15.25 2.51 -9.55
N GLY A 79 13.94 2.58 -9.70
CA GLY A 79 13.20 2.76 -10.94
C GLY A 79 12.07 1.75 -11.03
N ILE A 80 11.07 2.02 -11.86
CA ILE A 80 9.88 1.19 -11.99
C ILE A 80 10.20 -0.13 -12.66
N VAL A 81 9.83 -1.25 -12.02
CA VAL A 81 10.00 -2.60 -12.55
C VAL A 81 8.66 -3.07 -13.13
N ARG A 82 8.35 -2.61 -14.33
CA ARG A 82 7.14 -3.00 -15.09
C ARG A 82 7.43 -2.88 -16.60
N PRO A 83 6.63 -3.53 -17.46
CA PRO A 83 6.75 -3.34 -18.89
C PRO A 83 6.63 -1.86 -19.29
N GLY A 84 7.61 -1.39 -20.06
CA GLY A 84 7.71 -0.01 -20.51
C GLY A 84 9.14 0.50 -20.50
N LYS A 85 9.28 1.80 -20.81
CA LYS A 85 10.57 2.50 -20.71
C LYS A 85 10.49 3.45 -19.54
N PHE A 86 11.34 3.22 -18.54
CA PHE A 86 11.44 4.02 -17.33
C PHE A 86 12.90 4.33 -17.03
N THR A 87 13.14 5.39 -16.31
CA THR A 87 14.48 5.73 -15.83
C THR A 87 14.96 4.68 -14.82
N VAL A 88 16.17 4.19 -15.02
CA VAL A 88 16.85 3.27 -14.08
C VAL A 88 17.93 4.06 -13.37
N PHE A 89 17.83 4.13 -12.05
CA PHE A 89 18.81 4.71 -11.15
C PHE A 89 19.81 3.65 -10.64
N PRO A 90 20.90 4.04 -9.99
CA PRO A 90 21.77 3.07 -9.30
C PRO A 90 20.98 2.27 -8.27
N GLN A 91 21.49 1.08 -7.93
CA GLN A 91 20.95 0.28 -6.82
C GLN A 91 20.93 1.09 -5.51
N ALA A 92 20.03 0.74 -4.60
CA ALA A 92 19.80 1.48 -3.36
C ALA A 92 21.10 1.73 -2.54
N ILE A 93 21.97 0.72 -2.45
CA ILE A 93 23.27 0.86 -1.78
C ILE A 93 24.17 1.92 -2.45
N GLY A 94 24.15 2.00 -3.78
CA GLY A 94 24.88 3.03 -4.54
C GLY A 94 24.25 4.43 -4.36
N MET A 95 22.92 4.51 -4.29
CA MET A 95 22.23 5.76 -3.98
C MET A 95 22.60 6.26 -2.57
N ALA A 96 22.63 5.37 -1.58
CA ALA A 96 22.99 5.71 -0.20
C ALA A 96 24.44 6.18 -0.07
N ALA A 97 25.37 5.65 -0.88
CA ALA A 97 26.76 6.05 -0.91
C ALA A 97 26.99 7.53 -1.29
N THR A 98 25.97 8.19 -1.82
CA THR A 98 26.01 9.65 -2.07
C THR A 98 25.91 10.50 -0.81
N TRP A 99 25.41 9.94 0.29
CA TRP A 99 25.13 10.64 1.56
C TRP A 99 24.24 11.90 1.37
N ASN A 100 23.42 11.90 0.31
CA ASN A 100 22.63 13.06 -0.09
C ASN A 100 21.12 12.76 -0.09
N PRO A 101 20.43 12.93 1.05
CA PRO A 101 18.99 12.68 1.15
C PRO A 101 18.15 13.51 0.17
N ALA A 102 18.55 14.75 -0.11
CA ALA A 102 17.85 15.61 -1.05
C ALA A 102 17.93 15.06 -2.49
N LEU A 103 19.04 14.46 -2.88
CA LEU A 103 19.18 13.77 -4.17
C LEU A 103 18.22 12.59 -4.23
N ILE A 104 18.13 11.79 -3.17
CA ILE A 104 17.24 10.64 -3.12
C ILE A 104 15.78 11.07 -3.25
N LYS A 105 15.36 12.14 -2.58
CA LYS A 105 14.03 12.72 -2.76
C LYS A 105 13.75 13.09 -4.22
N ARG A 106 14.69 13.72 -4.90
CA ARG A 106 14.55 14.07 -6.32
C ARG A 106 14.41 12.83 -7.20
N MET A 107 15.24 11.79 -6.96
CA MET A 107 15.18 10.54 -7.72
C MET A 107 13.84 9.82 -7.52
N SER A 108 13.37 9.67 -6.29
CA SER A 108 12.08 9.05 -6.00
C SER A 108 10.88 9.89 -6.48
N THR A 109 11.03 11.21 -6.55
CA THR A 109 10.06 12.10 -7.20
C THR A 109 9.95 11.80 -8.69
N ALA A 110 11.08 11.65 -9.40
CA ALA A 110 11.07 11.27 -10.81
C ALA A 110 10.41 9.89 -11.02
N ILE A 111 10.71 8.92 -10.17
CA ILE A 111 10.05 7.60 -10.21
C ILE A 111 8.52 7.73 -10.10
N SER A 112 8.03 8.52 -9.15
CA SER A 112 6.58 8.70 -8.97
C SER A 112 5.94 9.53 -10.08
N ASP A 113 6.66 10.46 -10.70
CA ASP A 113 6.19 11.19 -11.88
C ASP A 113 6.03 10.26 -13.10
N GLU A 114 7.00 9.38 -13.33
CA GLU A 114 6.92 8.37 -14.38
C GLU A 114 5.75 7.39 -14.12
N ALA A 115 5.57 6.95 -12.86
CA ALA A 115 4.46 6.10 -12.47
C ALA A 115 3.10 6.74 -12.78
N ARG A 116 2.91 7.98 -12.37
CA ARG A 116 1.68 8.72 -12.65
C ARG A 116 1.51 9.03 -14.14
N GLY A 117 2.58 9.38 -14.84
CA GLY A 117 2.55 9.58 -16.28
C GLY A 117 2.06 8.34 -17.02
N LYS A 118 2.61 7.17 -16.67
CA LYS A 118 2.18 5.88 -17.22
C LYS A 118 0.73 5.57 -16.90
N TRP A 119 0.33 5.72 -15.61
CA TRP A 119 -1.04 5.47 -15.17
C TRP A 119 -2.05 6.39 -15.89
N ASN A 120 -1.75 7.67 -16.02
CA ASN A 120 -2.58 8.63 -16.74
C ASN A 120 -2.70 8.31 -18.24
N ALA A 121 -1.60 7.85 -18.86
CA ALA A 121 -1.60 7.48 -20.29
C ALA A 121 -2.47 6.25 -20.59
N LEU A 122 -2.64 5.36 -19.64
CA LEU A 122 -3.51 4.18 -19.79
C LEU A 122 -4.99 4.51 -19.65
N GLY A 123 -5.32 5.70 -19.17
CA GLY A 123 -6.68 6.18 -18.93
C GLY A 123 -7.24 5.71 -17.59
N LEU A 124 -7.98 6.61 -16.93
CA LEU A 124 -8.63 6.36 -15.64
C LEU A 124 -9.58 5.16 -15.75
N GLY A 125 -9.45 4.20 -14.86
CA GLY A 125 -10.35 3.05 -14.75
C GLY A 125 -10.17 1.95 -15.82
N LYS A 126 -9.18 2.06 -16.71
CA LYS A 126 -8.83 1.00 -17.66
C LYS A 126 -7.66 0.18 -17.10
N LEU A 127 -7.90 -0.47 -15.98
CA LEU A 127 -6.92 -1.36 -15.38
C LEU A 127 -6.76 -2.62 -16.26
N GLN A 128 -5.59 -2.78 -16.88
CA GLN A 128 -5.26 -4.00 -17.57
C GLN A 128 -4.65 -4.99 -16.58
N HIS A 129 -5.05 -6.26 -16.68
CA HIS A 129 -4.71 -7.32 -15.73
C HIS A 129 -3.29 -7.88 -15.84
N ASP A 130 -2.48 -7.34 -16.70
CA ASP A 130 -1.10 -7.80 -16.92
C ASP A 130 -0.09 -7.23 -15.90
N GLY A 131 -0.58 -6.54 -14.84
CA GLY A 131 0.26 -5.88 -13.84
C GLY A 131 0.98 -4.64 -14.37
N SER A 132 0.62 -4.17 -15.58
CA SER A 132 1.27 -3.02 -16.22
C SER A 132 0.64 -1.67 -15.85
N SER A 133 -0.51 -1.66 -15.21
CA SER A 133 -1.38 -0.50 -15.11
C SER A 133 -1.48 0.16 -13.73
N ASP A 134 -1.27 -0.59 -12.65
CA ASP A 134 -1.49 -0.08 -11.30
C ASP A 134 -0.19 0.41 -10.66
N LEU A 135 0.38 1.47 -11.17
CA LEU A 135 1.61 2.06 -10.65
C LEU A 135 1.34 3.06 -9.52
N LEU A 136 0.46 2.68 -8.58
CA LEU A 136 0.05 3.55 -7.48
C LEU A 136 0.52 3.11 -6.11
N THR A 137 0.94 1.85 -5.96
CA THR A 137 1.51 1.32 -4.72
C THR A 137 2.80 0.58 -5.02
N PHE A 138 3.86 0.89 -4.29
CA PHE A 138 5.17 0.29 -4.48
C PHE A 138 5.68 -0.33 -3.18
N TRP A 139 6.14 -1.57 -3.26
CA TRP A 139 6.84 -2.28 -2.19
C TRP A 139 8.27 -1.77 -2.04
N SER A 140 8.40 -0.50 -1.78
CA SER A 140 9.65 0.26 -1.70
C SER A 140 9.49 1.41 -0.71
N PRO A 141 10.55 1.78 0.01
CA PRO A 141 11.94 1.33 -0.04
C PRO A 141 12.21 0.09 0.81
N THR A 142 13.36 -0.60 0.57
CA THR A 142 13.89 -1.60 1.49
C THR A 142 14.78 -0.89 2.52
N VAL A 143 14.32 -0.87 3.79
CA VAL A 143 15.02 -0.22 4.91
C VAL A 143 15.55 -1.22 5.94
N ASN A 144 15.65 -2.50 5.56
CA ASN A 144 16.43 -3.48 6.29
C ASN A 144 17.92 -3.09 6.26
N LEU A 145 18.66 -3.47 7.29
CA LEU A 145 20.07 -3.09 7.43
C LEU A 145 21.00 -4.16 6.84
N ALA A 146 22.04 -3.73 6.13
CA ALA A 146 23.04 -4.61 5.55
C ALA A 146 23.98 -5.13 6.66
N ARG A 147 23.64 -6.24 7.30
CA ARG A 147 24.39 -6.78 8.44
C ARG A 147 25.49 -7.78 8.05
N ASP A 148 25.24 -8.55 7.03
CA ASP A 148 26.14 -9.61 6.59
C ASP A 148 26.30 -9.56 5.07
N PRO A 149 27.52 -9.54 4.53
CA PRO A 149 27.76 -9.46 3.08
C PRO A 149 27.25 -10.69 2.31
N ARG A 150 26.98 -11.80 2.99
CA ARG A 150 26.43 -13.01 2.37
C ARG A 150 24.92 -12.89 2.07
N TRP A 151 24.24 -11.92 2.67
CA TRP A 151 22.83 -11.72 2.37
C TRP A 151 22.63 -11.18 0.95
N GLY A 152 21.95 -11.95 0.08
CA GLY A 152 21.83 -11.66 -1.35
C GLY A 152 21.07 -10.37 -1.68
N ARG A 153 20.33 -9.76 -0.73
CA ARG A 153 19.57 -8.53 -0.92
C ARG A 153 20.25 -7.28 -0.35
N THR A 154 21.48 -7.39 0.11
CA THR A 154 22.29 -6.23 0.55
C THR A 154 22.27 -5.06 -0.46
N PRO A 155 22.35 -5.26 -1.80
CA PRO A 155 22.29 -4.16 -2.76
C PRO A 155 20.97 -3.38 -2.76
N GLU A 156 19.87 -3.97 -2.28
CA GLU A 156 18.57 -3.29 -2.18
C GLU A 156 18.46 -2.34 -0.99
N THR A 157 19.44 -2.33 -0.08
CA THR A 157 19.42 -1.58 1.17
C THR A 157 20.19 -0.27 1.07
N TYR A 158 20.03 0.59 2.06
CA TYR A 158 20.78 1.85 2.16
C TYR A 158 22.03 1.75 3.06
N GLY A 159 22.43 0.52 3.43
CA GLY A 159 23.63 0.27 4.23
C GLY A 159 23.32 -0.37 5.59
N GLU A 160 24.35 -0.40 6.44
CA GLU A 160 24.33 -1.08 7.73
C GLU A 160 23.93 -0.17 8.91
N GLU A 161 23.91 1.13 8.71
CA GLU A 161 23.73 2.13 9.77
C GLU A 161 22.27 2.62 9.80
N PRO A 162 21.57 2.50 10.96
CA PRO A 162 20.14 2.77 11.06
C PRO A 162 19.77 4.23 10.81
N TYR A 163 20.59 5.18 11.22
CA TYR A 163 20.30 6.61 11.04
C TYR A 163 20.37 7.00 9.57
N LEU A 164 21.43 6.62 8.86
CA LEU A 164 21.57 6.88 7.42
C LEU A 164 20.44 6.21 6.65
N THR A 165 20.19 4.92 6.93
CA THR A 165 19.09 4.17 6.31
C THR A 165 17.76 4.85 6.53
N GLY A 166 17.48 5.29 7.75
CA GLY A 166 16.24 6.00 8.07
C GLY A 166 16.14 7.35 7.36
N ARG A 167 17.23 8.13 7.29
CA ARG A 167 17.24 9.42 6.59
C ARG A 167 17.01 9.28 5.09
N ILE A 168 17.72 8.37 4.45
CA ILE A 168 17.57 8.09 3.02
C ILE A 168 16.18 7.52 2.72
N GLY A 169 15.73 6.52 3.50
CA GLY A 169 14.41 5.92 3.35
C GLY A 169 13.28 6.95 3.51
N THR A 170 13.38 7.84 4.49
CA THR A 170 12.43 8.94 4.70
C THR A 170 12.29 9.83 3.45
N GLU A 171 13.40 10.24 2.86
CA GLU A 171 13.34 11.11 1.68
C GLU A 171 12.90 10.36 0.43
N PHE A 172 13.19 9.06 0.34
CA PHE A 172 12.61 8.20 -0.71
C PHE A 172 11.08 8.14 -0.58
N VAL A 173 10.55 7.91 0.63
CA VAL A 173 9.10 7.90 0.90
C VAL A 173 8.46 9.23 0.51
N LYS A 174 9.04 10.35 0.95
CA LYS A 174 8.51 11.70 0.62
C LYS A 174 8.47 11.95 -0.88
N GLY A 175 9.53 11.63 -1.61
CA GLY A 175 9.58 11.82 -3.05
C GLY A 175 8.58 10.92 -3.79
N LEU A 176 8.44 9.66 -3.37
CA LEU A 176 7.49 8.73 -3.99
C LEU A 176 6.03 9.14 -3.75
N GLN A 177 5.70 9.59 -2.54
CA GLN A 177 4.35 9.98 -2.15
C GLN A 177 3.98 11.40 -2.62
N GLY A 178 4.97 12.26 -2.84
CA GLY A 178 4.75 13.68 -3.12
C GLY A 178 4.35 14.48 -1.88
N ASP A 179 4.11 15.75 -2.07
CA ASP A 179 3.87 16.73 -0.99
C ASP A 179 2.48 17.40 -1.07
N HIS A 180 1.57 16.87 -1.89
CA HIS A 180 0.21 17.39 -1.95
C HIS A 180 -0.54 17.08 -0.63
N PRO A 181 -1.24 18.07 -0.01
CA PRO A 181 -1.80 17.92 1.33
C PRO A 181 -2.91 16.86 1.45
N ARG A 182 -3.53 16.46 0.33
CA ARG A 182 -4.66 15.53 0.32
C ARG A 182 -4.40 14.26 -0.51
N TYR A 183 -3.65 14.36 -1.60
CA TYR A 183 -3.51 13.27 -2.57
C TYR A 183 -2.07 12.80 -2.65
N LEU A 184 -1.89 11.49 -2.62
CA LEU A 184 -0.59 10.87 -2.85
C LEU A 184 -0.34 10.69 -4.35
N LYS A 185 0.90 10.86 -4.80
CA LYS A 185 1.31 10.47 -6.16
C LYS A 185 1.33 8.97 -6.30
N ALA A 186 1.97 8.29 -5.36
CA ALA A 186 1.98 6.86 -5.19
C ALA A 186 2.11 6.53 -3.70
N VAL A 187 1.87 5.30 -3.31
CA VAL A 187 2.04 4.83 -1.94
C VAL A 187 3.40 4.17 -1.80
N ALA A 188 4.21 4.63 -0.86
CA ALA A 188 5.44 3.97 -0.44
C ALA A 188 5.16 2.94 0.66
N THR A 189 5.84 1.79 0.57
CA THR A 189 5.71 0.69 1.52
C THR A 189 7.09 0.27 2.01
N PRO A 190 7.65 0.90 3.05
CA PRO A 190 8.88 0.45 3.68
C PRO A 190 8.83 -1.02 4.04
N LYS A 191 9.92 -1.77 3.75
CA LYS A 191 9.97 -3.22 3.92
C LYS A 191 11.35 -3.67 4.41
N HIS A 192 11.45 -4.84 4.95
CA HIS A 192 10.45 -5.80 5.42
C HIS A 192 10.40 -5.74 6.95
N PHE A 193 9.29 -5.43 7.53
CA PHE A 193 9.14 -5.13 8.96
C PHE A 193 8.88 -6.41 9.77
N ALA A 194 9.82 -6.94 10.57
CA ALA A 194 11.14 -6.39 10.82
C ALA A 194 12.20 -7.50 10.75
N ALA A 195 13.49 -7.08 10.73
CA ALA A 195 14.63 -7.97 10.86
C ALA A 195 14.74 -9.06 9.76
N ASN A 196 14.34 -8.76 8.53
CA ASN A 196 14.50 -9.65 7.38
C ASN A 196 15.92 -9.51 6.80
N ASN A 197 16.79 -10.46 7.10
CA ASN A 197 18.18 -10.51 6.67
C ASN A 197 18.63 -11.92 6.27
N GLU A 198 17.68 -12.78 5.92
CA GLU A 198 17.90 -14.17 5.52
C GLU A 198 16.95 -14.51 4.36
N GLU A 199 17.49 -14.98 3.24
CA GLU A 199 16.69 -15.32 2.06
C GLU A 199 16.51 -16.83 1.86
N HIS A 200 17.50 -17.64 2.28
CA HIS A 200 17.49 -19.07 2.02
C HIS A 200 16.29 -19.77 2.67
N ASN A 201 15.98 -19.40 3.90
CA ASN A 201 14.85 -19.96 4.66
C ASN A 201 13.92 -18.88 5.23
N ARG A 202 13.79 -17.75 4.55
CA ARG A 202 13.07 -16.54 5.02
C ARG A 202 11.66 -16.81 5.55
N ALA A 203 10.96 -17.82 5.00
CA ALA A 203 9.60 -18.14 5.40
C ALA A 203 9.52 -18.92 6.74
N SER A 204 10.61 -19.50 7.20
CA SER A 204 10.70 -20.28 8.45
C SER A 204 11.75 -19.74 9.44
N CYS A 205 12.50 -18.72 9.05
CA CYS A 205 13.53 -18.10 9.90
C CYS A 205 12.89 -17.47 11.14
N ASN A 206 13.55 -17.63 12.28
CA ASN A 206 13.22 -16.94 13.53
C ASN A 206 14.41 -16.08 13.95
N ALA A 207 14.28 -14.76 13.83
CA ALA A 207 15.29 -13.82 14.29
C ALA A 207 15.19 -13.64 15.80
N VAL A 208 16.20 -14.16 16.53
CA VAL A 208 16.29 -14.00 17.98
C VAL A 208 17.06 -12.72 18.27
N ILE A 209 16.38 -11.72 18.83
CA ILE A 209 16.90 -10.35 18.96
C ILE A 209 16.57 -9.84 20.36
N SER A 210 17.55 -9.20 21.02
CA SER A 210 17.30 -8.52 22.29
C SER A 210 16.33 -7.33 22.09
N GLU A 211 15.59 -6.99 23.14
CA GLU A 211 14.70 -5.80 23.07
C GLU A 211 15.50 -4.53 22.78
N ARG A 212 16.70 -4.42 23.34
CA ARG A 212 17.59 -3.30 23.09
C ARG A 212 17.96 -3.18 21.62
N ASP A 213 18.47 -4.28 21.03
CA ASP A 213 18.85 -4.28 19.62
C ASP A 213 17.67 -4.01 18.69
N LEU A 214 16.50 -4.56 19.04
CA LEU A 214 15.30 -4.30 18.28
C LEU A 214 14.97 -2.80 18.25
N ARG A 215 14.99 -2.13 19.40
CA ARG A 215 14.68 -0.69 19.53
C ARG A 215 15.78 0.24 19.04
N GLU A 216 17.03 -0.10 19.25
CA GLU A 216 18.16 0.79 18.92
C GLU A 216 18.70 0.57 17.50
N TYR A 217 18.47 -0.61 16.91
CA TYR A 217 19.06 -0.96 15.63
C TYR A 217 18.01 -1.27 14.55
N TYR A 218 17.09 -2.23 14.78
CA TYR A 218 16.19 -2.69 13.72
C TYR A 218 15.00 -1.81 13.43
N LEU A 219 14.41 -1.15 14.44
CA LEU A 219 13.18 -0.37 14.28
C LEU A 219 13.38 1.09 13.86
N PRO A 220 14.49 1.80 14.18
CA PRO A 220 14.60 3.23 13.94
C PRO A 220 14.42 3.67 12.48
N SER A 221 14.88 2.87 11.51
CA SER A 221 14.72 3.18 10.09
C SER A 221 13.24 3.14 9.66
N PHE A 222 12.47 2.20 10.17
CA PHE A 222 11.02 2.13 9.93
C PHE A 222 10.28 3.27 10.62
N GLU A 223 10.62 3.53 11.88
CA GLU A 223 10.02 4.61 12.65
C GLU A 223 10.15 5.96 11.93
N ARG A 224 11.34 6.26 11.38
CA ARG A 224 11.57 7.47 10.59
C ARG A 224 10.74 7.51 9.32
N CYS A 225 10.68 6.42 8.57
CA CYS A 225 9.86 6.34 7.36
C CYS A 225 8.38 6.61 7.67
N ILE A 226 7.87 6.13 8.81
CA ILE A 226 6.48 6.32 9.23
C ILE A 226 6.26 7.73 9.80
N LYS A 227 7.05 8.14 10.80
CA LYS A 227 6.83 9.39 11.52
C LYS A 227 7.24 10.64 10.73
N GLU A 228 8.41 10.60 10.08
CA GLU A 228 8.94 11.74 9.33
C GLU A 228 8.59 11.67 7.84
N GLY A 229 8.60 10.46 7.24
CA GLY A 229 8.26 10.21 5.83
C GLY A 229 6.76 10.16 5.57
N LYS A 230 5.94 9.91 6.61
CA LYS A 230 4.49 9.71 6.50
C LYS A 230 4.12 8.55 5.57
N ALA A 231 4.91 7.47 5.59
CA ALA A 231 4.62 6.27 4.82
C ALA A 231 3.20 5.76 5.10
N GLN A 232 2.43 5.50 4.05
CA GLN A 232 1.02 5.10 4.16
C GLN A 232 0.81 3.60 4.18
N SER A 233 1.87 2.84 3.95
CA SER A 233 1.85 1.37 3.98
C SER A 233 3.16 0.86 4.58
N ILE A 234 3.15 -0.35 5.10
CA ILE A 234 4.32 -1.08 5.56
C ILE A 234 4.17 -2.54 5.16
N MET A 235 5.27 -3.19 4.77
CA MET A 235 5.27 -4.62 4.49
C MET A 235 5.93 -5.38 5.63
N THR A 236 5.18 -6.28 6.27
CA THR A 236 5.73 -7.18 7.28
C THR A 236 6.70 -8.19 6.66
N ALA A 237 7.68 -8.61 7.45
CA ALA A 237 8.63 -9.65 7.03
C ALA A 237 8.00 -11.04 7.07
N TYR A 238 8.54 -11.96 6.28
CA TYR A 238 8.12 -13.37 6.30
C TYR A 238 8.59 -14.12 7.56
N ASN A 239 9.73 -13.70 8.12
CA ASN A 239 10.32 -14.33 9.28
C ASN A 239 9.52 -14.10 10.57
N ALA A 240 9.80 -14.88 11.57
CA ALA A 240 9.43 -14.59 12.95
C ALA A 240 10.48 -13.71 13.64
N VAL A 241 10.05 -12.98 14.66
CA VAL A 241 10.92 -12.29 15.64
C VAL A 241 10.60 -12.85 17.02
N ASN A 242 11.61 -13.39 17.69
CA ASN A 242 11.48 -13.99 19.02
C ASN A 242 10.35 -15.02 19.12
N GLY A 243 10.21 -15.86 18.09
CA GLY A 243 9.22 -16.94 18.02
C GLY A 243 7.84 -16.54 17.50
N VAL A 244 7.56 -15.25 17.24
CA VAL A 244 6.27 -14.78 16.75
C VAL A 244 6.40 -14.28 15.30
N PRO A 245 5.62 -14.83 14.35
CA PRO A 245 5.62 -14.33 12.96
C PRO A 245 5.34 -12.83 12.90
N CYS A 246 6.11 -12.08 12.12
CA CYS A 246 6.02 -10.61 12.09
C CYS A 246 4.60 -10.09 11.80
N THR A 247 3.84 -10.80 10.96
CA THR A 247 2.48 -10.40 10.56
C THR A 247 1.47 -10.40 11.72
N VAL A 248 1.72 -11.20 12.76
CA VAL A 248 0.83 -11.33 13.94
C VAL A 248 1.55 -10.97 15.25
N ASN A 249 2.69 -10.32 15.16
CA ASN A 249 3.50 -9.94 16.31
C ASN A 249 3.00 -8.63 16.92
N HIS A 250 2.30 -8.72 18.02
CA HIS A 250 1.73 -7.56 18.73
C HIS A 250 2.79 -6.62 19.35
N TYR A 251 4.03 -7.08 19.47
CA TYR A 251 5.12 -6.24 19.96
C TYR A 251 5.63 -5.27 18.87
N LEU A 252 5.56 -5.69 17.61
CA LEU A 252 5.95 -4.91 16.45
C LEU A 252 4.82 -3.96 15.99
#